data_8f793822448b4703029d63dafcad5fe9
#
_entry.id   8f793822448b4703029d63dafcad5fe9
#
_cell.length_a   1.000
_cell.length_b   1.000
_cell.length_c   1.000
_cell.angle_alpha   90.00
_cell.angle_beta   90.00
_cell.angle_gamma   90.00
#
_symmetry.space_group_name_H-M   'P 1'
#
loop_
_entity.id
_entity.type
_entity.pdbx_description
1 polymer ?
#
loop_
_entity_poly.entity_id
_entity_poly.type
_entity_poly.pdbx_seq_one_letter_code
_entity_poly.pdbx_strand_id
1 'polypeptide(L)'
;MEEHGTVKGRRRHIFVWKALRPLARLICWIKFGFTSEVSRVRGPFLLVSNHVTNWDPILVACSFPEQAYFVTSEHLLRAGLGGKLVGWLQSPIPRQKSGSAATTVLTMMRYLRRGLNVCVFPEGNRTWDGVTAEFLPSIAKLARTSGAALVTYKLTGGYFASPRWAGNSIRRGKMHGATVRVYSPEELRAMSPQEINERIVSDLHEDAYERQRKNPVRFEGKALAEHMERLLFLCPRCGRMHTLQSRDDTVRCWKCGFSFRYLPTGFLSGEDIPFDNLRDWTRWQKGEIVRLCDEADDKPIFTDTDVRVDTVVSGSGTKLLGRGDMRLFRDRLELPGASLPAGDITGVSLMGPQDLYISAGDTHYVVRSGTVHCMVKYLTALSHLNGGVHYGE
;
A
#
# COMPACT_ATOMS: atom_id res chain seq x y z
N MET A 1 27.60 16.81 -8.13
CA MET A 1 28.47 15.96 -8.96
C MET A 1 29.04 14.88 -8.04
N GLU A 2 28.41 13.71 -8.01
CA GLU A 2 28.87 12.61 -7.15
C GLU A 2 29.76 11.67 -7.96
N GLU A 3 30.88 11.33 -7.33
CA GLU A 3 31.93 10.48 -7.86
C GLU A 3 31.43 9.15 -8.43
N HIS A 4 32.01 8.76 -9.52
CA HIS A 4 31.78 7.53 -10.26
C HIS A 4 32.09 6.30 -9.39
N GLY A 5 31.07 5.46 -9.13
CA GLY A 5 31.33 4.04 -8.95
C GLY A 5 30.64 3.30 -7.82
N THR A 6 30.40 3.86 -6.65
CA THR A 6 29.83 3.10 -5.51
C THR A 6 28.83 3.92 -4.72
N VAL A 7 27.75 3.27 -4.23
CA VAL A 7 26.89 3.89 -3.22
C VAL A 7 27.74 4.16 -1.99
N LYS A 8 27.80 5.44 -1.58
CA LYS A 8 28.57 5.88 -0.41
C LYS A 8 28.19 5.03 0.81
N GLY A 9 29.17 4.34 1.40
CA GLY A 9 28.94 3.49 2.57
C GLY A 9 28.51 2.04 2.27
N ARG A 10 28.59 1.52 1.03
CA ARG A 10 28.20 0.14 0.68
C ARG A 10 28.77 -0.92 1.62
N ARG A 11 30.05 -0.86 1.97
CA ARG A 11 30.68 -1.81 2.90
C ARG A 11 30.02 -1.78 4.28
N ARG A 12 29.71 -0.57 4.79
CA ARG A 12 28.98 -0.38 6.04
C ARG A 12 27.57 -0.97 5.95
N HIS A 13 26.82 -0.70 4.87
CA HIS A 13 25.47 -1.23 4.67
C HIS A 13 25.45 -2.76 4.71
N ILE A 14 26.41 -3.42 4.03
CA ILE A 14 26.54 -4.88 4.03
C ILE A 14 26.89 -5.39 5.43
N PHE A 15 27.83 -4.74 6.13
CA PHE A 15 28.22 -5.13 7.48
C PHE A 15 27.05 -5.02 8.46
N VAL A 16 26.41 -3.85 8.51
CA VAL A 16 25.25 -3.59 9.36
C VAL A 16 24.13 -4.59 9.05
N TRP A 17 23.87 -4.85 7.77
CA TRP A 17 22.88 -5.81 7.33
C TRP A 17 23.18 -7.21 7.88
N LYS A 18 24.39 -7.71 7.69
CA LYS A 18 24.81 -9.03 8.18
C LYS A 18 24.69 -9.14 9.70
N ALA A 19 25.05 -8.09 10.44
CA ALA A 19 24.98 -8.05 11.88
C ALA A 19 23.54 -8.01 12.42
N LEU A 20 22.66 -7.23 11.81
CA LEU A 20 21.28 -7.02 12.28
C LEU A 20 20.28 -8.08 11.76
N ARG A 21 20.57 -8.76 10.66
CA ARG A 21 19.65 -9.73 10.04
C ARG A 21 19.19 -10.85 10.98
N PRO A 22 20.04 -11.51 11.78
CA PRO A 22 19.56 -12.55 12.71
C PRO A 22 18.57 -12.01 13.73
N LEU A 23 18.84 -10.82 14.29
CA LEU A 23 17.95 -10.14 15.23
C LEU A 23 16.62 -9.74 14.56
N ALA A 24 16.67 -9.19 13.35
CA ALA A 24 15.48 -8.85 12.57
C ALA A 24 14.61 -10.09 12.30
N ARG A 25 15.22 -11.22 11.93
CA ARG A 25 14.50 -12.51 11.75
C ARG A 25 13.80 -12.95 13.04
N LEU A 26 14.50 -12.89 14.16
CA LEU A 26 13.92 -13.24 15.46
C LEU A 26 12.74 -12.34 15.82
N ILE A 27 12.87 -11.03 15.63
CA ILE A 27 11.79 -10.06 15.87
C ILE A 27 10.58 -10.35 14.95
N CYS A 28 10.82 -10.59 13.66
CA CYS A 28 9.76 -10.93 12.71
C CYS A 28 9.07 -12.25 13.07
N TRP A 29 9.80 -13.25 13.51
CA TRP A 29 9.22 -14.51 13.98
C TRP A 29 8.37 -14.31 15.26
N ILE A 30 8.87 -13.57 16.25
CA ILE A 30 8.13 -13.29 17.50
C ILE A 30 6.83 -12.52 17.19
N LYS A 31 6.91 -11.45 16.37
CA LYS A 31 5.76 -10.56 16.10
C LYS A 31 4.72 -11.18 15.19
N PHE A 32 5.14 -11.89 14.15
CA PHE A 32 4.27 -12.32 13.05
C PHE A 32 4.20 -13.84 12.88
N GLY A 33 5.03 -14.62 13.59
CA GLY A 33 5.25 -16.02 13.26
C GLY A 33 5.87 -16.19 11.86
N PHE A 34 6.70 -15.23 11.44
CA PHE A 34 7.24 -15.17 10.08
C PHE A 34 8.30 -16.21 9.82
N THR A 35 8.14 -16.93 8.71
CA THR A 35 9.13 -17.86 8.16
C THR A 35 9.43 -17.50 6.71
N SER A 36 10.58 -17.93 6.18
CA SER A 36 10.93 -17.61 4.80
C SER A 36 11.74 -18.70 4.12
N GLU A 37 11.48 -18.87 2.82
CA GLU A 37 12.20 -19.72 1.89
C GLU A 37 12.73 -18.86 0.75
N VAL A 38 14.05 -18.92 0.51
CA VAL A 38 14.72 -18.05 -0.46
C VAL A 38 15.63 -18.87 -1.37
N SER A 39 15.43 -18.73 -2.66
CA SER A 39 16.35 -19.23 -3.66
C SER A 39 17.64 -18.42 -3.69
N ARG A 40 18.76 -19.08 -3.80
CA ARG A 40 20.06 -18.41 -3.98
C ARG A 40 20.13 -17.83 -5.39
N VAL A 41 20.41 -16.55 -5.48
CA VAL A 41 20.58 -15.82 -6.75
C VAL A 41 22.00 -15.29 -6.84
N ARG A 42 22.68 -15.58 -7.94
CA ARG A 42 24.02 -15.04 -8.22
C ARG A 42 23.91 -13.77 -9.06
N GLY A 43 24.79 -12.81 -8.76
CA GLY A 43 24.83 -11.52 -9.47
C GLY A 43 23.78 -10.52 -9.01
N PRO A 44 23.67 -9.38 -9.69
CA PRO A 44 22.68 -8.38 -9.35
C PRO A 44 21.27 -8.88 -9.70
N PHE A 45 20.31 -8.56 -8.85
CA PHE A 45 18.92 -8.89 -9.10
C PHE A 45 17.97 -7.73 -8.77
N LEU A 46 16.91 -7.65 -9.55
CA LEU A 46 15.71 -6.89 -9.24
C LEU A 46 14.75 -7.81 -8.46
N LEU A 47 14.54 -7.50 -7.20
CA LEU A 47 13.60 -8.21 -6.33
C LEU A 47 12.26 -7.49 -6.36
N VAL A 48 11.21 -8.21 -6.72
CA VAL A 48 9.83 -7.69 -6.80
C VAL A 48 8.97 -8.50 -5.84
N SER A 49 8.24 -7.81 -4.95
CA SER A 49 7.37 -8.47 -3.96
C SER A 49 6.03 -7.74 -3.86
N ASN A 50 4.97 -8.48 -3.50
CA ASN A 50 3.68 -7.90 -3.13
C ASN A 50 3.80 -7.12 -1.82
N HIS A 51 2.87 -6.16 -1.59
CA HIS A 51 2.93 -5.20 -0.47
C HIS A 51 1.71 -5.30 0.44
N VAL A 52 1.89 -5.89 1.62
CA VAL A 52 0.78 -6.20 2.54
C VAL A 52 0.90 -5.48 3.89
N THR A 53 2.12 -5.25 4.39
CA THR A 53 2.34 -4.62 5.71
C THR A 53 3.39 -3.51 5.66
N ASN A 54 3.43 -2.64 6.67
CA ASN A 54 4.52 -1.66 6.84
C ASN A 54 5.88 -2.34 7.15
N TRP A 55 5.87 -3.62 7.50
CA TRP A 55 7.06 -4.39 7.84
C TRP A 55 7.67 -5.13 6.66
N ASP A 56 7.02 -5.11 5.50
CA ASP A 56 7.48 -5.86 4.32
C ASP A 56 8.92 -5.59 3.93
N PRO A 57 9.44 -4.34 3.96
CA PRO A 57 10.86 -4.11 3.68
C PRO A 57 11.78 -4.87 4.63
N ILE A 58 11.41 -4.99 5.92
CA ILE A 58 12.19 -5.74 6.91
C ILE A 58 12.00 -7.24 6.71
N LEU A 59 10.76 -7.70 6.47
CA LEU A 59 10.44 -9.11 6.23
C LEU A 59 11.18 -9.65 5.01
N VAL A 60 11.11 -8.91 3.90
CA VAL A 60 11.82 -9.26 2.66
C VAL A 60 13.33 -9.18 2.87
N ALA A 61 13.82 -8.09 3.43
CA ALA A 61 15.25 -7.94 3.69
C ALA A 61 15.78 -9.09 4.55
N CYS A 62 15.19 -9.39 5.71
CA CYS A 62 15.70 -10.44 6.58
C CYS A 62 15.61 -11.86 5.97
N SER A 63 14.85 -12.05 4.90
CA SER A 63 14.78 -13.30 4.17
C SER A 63 16.05 -13.56 3.32
N PHE A 64 16.57 -12.52 2.65
CA PHE A 64 17.70 -12.68 1.75
C PHE A 64 19.05 -12.53 2.47
N PRO A 65 20.05 -13.39 2.14
CA PRO A 65 21.40 -13.25 2.67
C PRO A 65 22.14 -12.05 2.06
N GLU A 66 21.81 -11.67 0.83
CA GLU A 66 22.36 -10.53 0.12
C GLU A 66 21.59 -9.25 0.48
N GLN A 67 22.33 -8.15 0.63
CA GLN A 67 21.73 -6.84 0.84
C GLN A 67 21.07 -6.35 -0.47
N ALA A 68 19.86 -5.79 -0.36
CA ALA A 68 19.17 -5.08 -1.43
C ALA A 68 18.83 -3.64 -1.01
N TYR A 69 18.78 -2.73 -2.00
CA TYR A 69 18.36 -1.34 -1.81
C TYR A 69 16.87 -1.20 -2.13
N PHE A 70 16.10 -0.75 -1.15
CA PHE A 70 14.65 -0.65 -1.25
C PHE A 70 14.22 0.69 -1.84
N VAL A 71 13.21 0.66 -2.72
CA VAL A 71 12.50 1.87 -3.12
C VAL A 71 11.54 2.25 -2.00
N THR A 72 11.60 3.48 -1.52
CA THR A 72 10.76 3.96 -0.41
C THR A 72 10.25 5.38 -0.66
N SER A 73 9.14 5.73 -0.01
CA SER A 73 8.60 7.10 -0.03
C SER A 73 9.55 8.09 0.64
N GLU A 74 9.73 9.28 0.07
CA GLU A 74 10.51 10.36 0.67
C GLU A 74 10.02 10.77 2.07
N HIS A 75 8.72 10.62 2.34
CA HIS A 75 8.16 10.95 3.65
C HIS A 75 8.74 10.10 4.77
N LEU A 76 9.00 8.80 4.50
CA LEU A 76 9.66 7.94 5.49
C LEU A 76 11.07 8.42 5.81
N LEU A 77 11.79 8.91 4.81
CA LEU A 77 13.16 9.42 4.98
C LEU A 77 13.20 10.77 5.71
N ARG A 78 12.14 11.58 5.58
CA ARG A 78 11.99 12.86 6.27
C ARG A 78 11.40 12.73 7.69
N ALA A 79 10.98 11.53 8.10
CA ALA A 79 10.36 11.27 9.41
C ALA A 79 11.38 11.32 10.57
N GLY A 80 11.86 12.50 10.90
CA GLY A 80 12.69 12.78 12.08
C GLY A 80 14.00 11.96 12.14
N LEU A 81 14.42 11.61 13.37
CA LEU A 81 15.66 10.86 13.60
C LEU A 81 15.60 9.44 13.03
N GLY A 82 14.43 8.79 13.06
CA GLY A 82 14.25 7.44 12.52
C GLY A 82 14.49 7.39 11.02
N GLY A 83 13.94 8.34 10.24
CA GLY A 83 14.16 8.43 8.80
C GLY A 83 15.62 8.68 8.44
N LYS A 84 16.32 9.57 9.20
CA LYS A 84 17.76 9.81 9.04
C LYS A 84 18.58 8.55 9.33
N LEU A 85 18.22 7.78 10.37
CA LEU A 85 18.88 6.53 10.71
C LEU A 85 18.71 5.48 9.61
N VAL A 86 17.51 5.31 9.08
CA VAL A 86 17.24 4.39 7.95
C VAL A 86 18.02 4.82 6.71
N GLY A 87 18.06 6.13 6.40
CA GLY A 87 18.87 6.68 5.32
C GLY A 87 20.37 6.39 5.48
N TRP A 88 20.90 6.53 6.70
CA TRP A 88 22.31 6.25 7.00
C TRP A 88 22.63 4.74 6.96
N LEU A 89 21.71 3.89 7.46
CA LEU A 89 21.92 2.43 7.54
C LEU A 89 21.78 1.73 6.19
N GLN A 90 20.86 2.18 5.31
CA GLN A 90 20.50 1.45 4.10
C GLN A 90 20.48 2.27 2.81
N SER A 91 20.58 3.59 2.87
CA SER A 91 20.52 4.47 1.68
C SER A 91 19.40 4.05 0.69
N PRO A 92 18.14 4.01 1.10
CA PRO A 92 17.06 3.58 0.23
C PRO A 92 16.90 4.52 -0.96
N ILE A 93 16.34 4.00 -2.06
CA ILE A 93 16.07 4.77 -3.28
C ILE A 93 14.79 5.58 -3.04
N PRO A 94 14.84 6.92 -3.02
CA PRO A 94 13.66 7.73 -2.77
C PRO A 94 12.70 7.67 -3.97
N ARG A 95 11.41 7.43 -3.70
CA ARG A 95 10.33 7.65 -4.66
C ARG A 95 9.77 9.05 -4.44
N GLN A 96 10.03 9.95 -5.39
CA GLN A 96 9.46 11.29 -5.38
C GLN A 96 7.99 11.24 -5.81
N LYS A 97 7.08 11.76 -4.99
CA LYS A 97 5.65 11.85 -5.34
C LYS A 97 5.36 13.00 -6.32
N SER A 98 6.17 14.06 -6.27
CA SER A 98 6.10 15.22 -7.17
C SER A 98 7.04 15.12 -8.37
N GLY A 99 7.85 14.06 -8.45
CA GLY A 99 8.77 13.81 -9.56
C GLY A 99 8.25 12.72 -10.49
N SER A 100 8.71 12.74 -11.73
CA SER A 100 8.40 11.70 -12.71
C SER A 100 8.83 10.32 -12.16
N ALA A 101 7.96 9.33 -12.25
CA ALA A 101 8.28 7.92 -11.94
C ALA A 101 9.54 7.45 -12.69
N ALA A 102 9.85 8.09 -13.82
CA ALA A 102 11.05 7.86 -14.62
C ALA A 102 12.35 8.05 -13.82
N THR A 103 12.45 9.06 -12.94
CA THR A 103 13.66 9.31 -12.14
C THR A 103 13.96 8.15 -11.20
N THR A 104 12.94 7.59 -10.56
CA THR A 104 13.08 6.42 -9.70
C THR A 104 13.52 5.19 -10.51
N VAL A 105 12.90 4.94 -11.66
CA VAL A 105 13.26 3.84 -12.56
C VAL A 105 14.70 3.97 -13.07
N LEU A 106 15.13 5.16 -13.46
CA LEU A 106 16.53 5.43 -13.89
C LEU A 106 17.53 5.21 -12.74
N THR A 107 17.13 5.51 -11.51
CA THR A 107 17.99 5.27 -10.34
C THR A 107 18.11 3.78 -10.05
N MET A 108 17.00 3.02 -10.08
CA MET A 108 17.01 1.56 -9.98
C MET A 108 17.90 0.93 -11.07
N MET A 109 17.76 1.38 -12.32
CA MET A 109 18.58 0.92 -13.46
C MET A 109 20.07 1.13 -13.20
N ARG A 110 20.45 2.34 -12.72
CA ARG A 110 21.85 2.64 -12.37
C ARG A 110 22.38 1.73 -11.29
N TYR A 111 21.60 1.41 -10.27
CA TYR A 111 22.00 0.50 -9.18
C TYR A 111 22.22 -0.92 -9.71
N LEU A 112 21.28 -1.46 -10.48
CA LEU A 112 21.37 -2.80 -11.06
C LEU A 112 22.58 -2.93 -11.97
N ARG A 113 22.84 -1.96 -12.87
CA ARG A 113 24.00 -1.93 -13.75
C ARG A 113 25.36 -1.81 -13.01
N ARG A 114 25.33 -1.34 -11.76
CA ARG A 114 26.51 -1.30 -10.86
C ARG A 114 26.69 -2.57 -10.02
N GLY A 115 25.93 -3.62 -10.32
CA GLY A 115 26.00 -4.89 -9.59
C GLY A 115 25.38 -4.84 -8.20
N LEU A 116 24.39 -3.95 -7.99
CA LEU A 116 23.67 -3.81 -6.73
C LEU A 116 22.29 -4.45 -6.85
N ASN A 117 21.80 -5.08 -5.78
CA ASN A 117 20.46 -5.61 -5.73
C ASN A 117 19.47 -4.49 -5.37
N VAL A 118 18.31 -4.50 -6.04
CA VAL A 118 17.24 -3.52 -5.81
C VAL A 118 15.97 -4.25 -5.47
N CYS A 119 15.22 -3.77 -4.47
CA CYS A 119 13.89 -4.28 -4.12
C CYS A 119 12.83 -3.20 -4.33
N VAL A 120 11.72 -3.60 -4.95
CA VAL A 120 10.57 -2.73 -5.19
C VAL A 120 9.26 -3.47 -4.94
N PHE A 121 8.28 -2.76 -4.40
CA PHE A 121 6.90 -3.20 -4.28
C PHE A 121 6.09 -2.53 -5.40
N PRO A 122 5.75 -3.27 -6.48
CA PRO A 122 5.21 -2.68 -7.70
C PRO A 122 3.78 -2.16 -7.56
N GLU A 123 3.06 -2.59 -6.55
CA GLU A 123 1.71 -2.09 -6.20
C GLU A 123 1.74 -0.61 -5.78
N GLY A 124 2.88 -0.13 -5.30
CA GLY A 124 3.02 1.24 -4.82
C GLY A 124 2.37 1.54 -3.48
N ASN A 125 1.35 0.79 -3.09
CA ASN A 125 0.67 0.87 -1.80
C ASN A 125 0.34 -0.54 -1.29
N ARG A 126 0.01 -0.64 0.00
CA ARG A 126 -0.48 -1.88 0.62
C ARG A 126 -1.94 -2.12 0.24
N THR A 127 -2.31 -3.38 0.06
CA THR A 127 -3.71 -3.76 -0.18
C THR A 127 -4.65 -3.34 0.97
N TRP A 128 -5.88 -2.98 0.60
CA TRP A 128 -6.95 -2.64 1.55
C TRP A 128 -7.87 -3.84 1.86
N ASP A 129 -8.07 -4.71 0.91
CA ASP A 129 -9.04 -5.82 0.96
C ASP A 129 -8.42 -7.22 0.95
N GLY A 130 -7.08 -7.29 0.92
CA GLY A 130 -6.34 -8.54 0.95
C GLY A 130 -6.07 -9.17 -0.41
N VAL A 131 -6.43 -8.47 -1.50
CA VAL A 131 -6.07 -8.89 -2.86
C VAL A 131 -4.91 -8.03 -3.35
N THR A 132 -3.96 -8.65 -4.05
CA THR A 132 -2.85 -7.93 -4.69
C THR A 132 -3.38 -6.93 -5.70
N ALA A 133 -2.94 -5.68 -5.61
CA ALA A 133 -3.33 -4.62 -6.53
C ALA A 133 -2.61 -4.72 -7.89
N GLU A 134 -3.01 -3.91 -8.85
CA GLU A 134 -2.37 -3.83 -10.16
C GLU A 134 -0.93 -3.31 -10.06
N PHE A 135 -0.07 -3.78 -10.96
CA PHE A 135 1.35 -3.43 -10.99
C PHE A 135 1.66 -2.38 -12.04
N LEU A 136 2.64 -1.53 -11.74
CA LEU A 136 3.15 -0.55 -12.68
C LEU A 136 3.90 -1.24 -13.83
N PRO A 137 3.48 -1.07 -15.11
CA PRO A 137 4.13 -1.72 -16.27
C PRO A 137 5.60 -1.34 -16.47
N SER A 138 6.04 -0.25 -15.87
CA SER A 138 7.44 0.21 -15.93
C SER A 138 8.44 -0.77 -15.33
N ILE A 139 8.00 -1.61 -14.38
CA ILE A 139 8.85 -2.62 -13.74
C ILE A 139 9.25 -3.72 -14.72
N ALA A 140 8.34 -4.15 -15.60
CA ALA A 140 8.65 -5.13 -16.63
C ALA A 140 9.71 -4.62 -17.63
N LYS A 141 9.59 -3.35 -18.04
CA LYS A 141 10.61 -2.70 -18.91
C LYS A 141 11.98 -2.62 -18.21
N LEU A 142 11.98 -2.26 -16.91
CA LEU A 142 13.20 -2.23 -16.09
C LEU A 142 13.83 -3.63 -16.01
N ALA A 143 13.07 -4.66 -15.68
CA ALA A 143 13.55 -6.03 -15.60
C ALA A 143 14.23 -6.46 -16.90
N ARG A 144 13.57 -6.24 -18.05
CA ARG A 144 14.07 -6.60 -19.38
C ARG A 144 15.39 -5.93 -19.74
N THR A 145 15.55 -4.65 -19.37
CA THR A 145 16.66 -3.80 -19.87
C THR A 145 17.80 -3.62 -18.88
N SER A 146 17.63 -4.06 -17.63
CA SER A 146 18.63 -3.87 -16.56
C SER A 146 19.88 -4.74 -16.72
N GLY A 147 19.76 -5.92 -17.35
CA GLY A 147 20.81 -6.93 -17.39
C GLY A 147 20.97 -7.71 -16.08
N ALA A 148 20.07 -7.50 -15.10
CA ALA A 148 20.01 -8.21 -13.84
C ALA A 148 18.96 -9.34 -13.89
N ALA A 149 19.09 -10.34 -12.99
CA ALA A 149 18.04 -11.33 -12.80
C ALA A 149 16.79 -10.68 -12.18
N LEU A 150 15.59 -11.19 -12.47
CA LEU A 150 14.37 -10.82 -11.80
C LEU A 150 14.00 -11.92 -10.79
N VAL A 151 13.76 -11.52 -9.56
CA VAL A 151 13.31 -12.42 -8.48
C VAL A 151 11.91 -11.98 -8.07
N THR A 152 10.93 -12.85 -8.22
CA THR A 152 9.58 -12.65 -7.67
C THR A 152 9.52 -13.31 -6.30
N TYR A 153 9.11 -12.55 -5.29
CA TYR A 153 9.05 -12.98 -3.90
C TYR A 153 7.68 -12.67 -3.30
N LYS A 154 6.95 -13.70 -2.88
CA LYS A 154 5.59 -13.56 -2.38
C LYS A 154 5.54 -13.60 -0.85
N LEU A 155 4.90 -12.60 -0.25
CA LEU A 155 4.52 -12.56 1.15
C LEU A 155 3.07 -13.02 1.30
N THR A 156 2.81 -13.92 2.24
CA THR A 156 1.48 -14.45 2.55
C THR A 156 1.15 -14.30 4.03
N GLY A 157 -0.15 -14.21 4.37
CA GLY A 157 -0.63 -14.02 5.73
C GLY A 157 -0.51 -12.60 6.27
N GLY A 158 0.17 -11.71 5.59
CA GLY A 158 0.43 -10.34 6.05
C GLY A 158 -0.82 -9.49 6.18
N TYR A 159 -1.81 -9.67 5.31
CA TYR A 159 -3.05 -8.93 5.36
C TYR A 159 -3.78 -9.09 6.71
N PHE A 160 -3.87 -10.31 7.24
CA PHE A 160 -4.50 -10.55 8.54
C PHE A 160 -3.60 -10.18 9.71
N ALA A 161 -2.28 -10.29 9.53
CA ALA A 161 -1.31 -9.95 10.58
C ALA A 161 -1.22 -8.44 10.85
N SER A 162 -1.37 -7.59 9.83
CA SER A 162 -1.33 -6.13 9.98
C SER A 162 -2.16 -5.45 8.88
N PRO A 163 -3.50 -5.52 8.97
CA PRO A 163 -4.37 -4.89 7.99
C PRO A 163 -4.15 -3.38 7.95
N ARG A 164 -4.20 -2.80 6.77
CA ARG A 164 -3.93 -1.36 6.58
C ARG A 164 -4.90 -0.48 7.36
N TRP A 165 -6.17 -0.85 7.42
CA TRP A 165 -7.21 -0.13 8.14
C TRP A 165 -7.02 -0.16 9.66
N ALA A 166 -6.40 -1.20 10.22
CA ALA A 166 -6.14 -1.33 11.65
C ALA A 166 -4.93 -0.48 12.14
N GLY A 167 -4.32 0.31 11.25
CA GLY A 167 -3.20 1.19 11.59
C GLY A 167 -1.94 0.42 11.97
N ASN A 168 -1.46 0.60 13.21
CA ASN A 168 -0.24 -0.04 13.72
C ASN A 168 -0.51 -1.34 14.50
N SER A 169 -1.75 -1.84 14.51
CA SER A 169 -2.09 -3.09 15.16
C SER A 169 -1.37 -4.26 14.50
N ILE A 170 -0.73 -5.10 15.32
CA ILE A 170 -0.06 -6.32 14.88
C ILE A 170 -0.74 -7.50 15.53
N ARG A 171 -1.04 -8.52 14.73
CA ARG A 171 -1.66 -9.79 15.14
C ARG A 171 -0.70 -10.91 14.85
N ARG A 172 -0.40 -11.71 15.84
CA ARG A 172 0.49 -12.84 15.68
C ARG A 172 -0.24 -14.02 15.03
N GLY A 173 0.27 -14.49 13.92
CA GLY A 173 -0.27 -15.64 13.17
C GLY A 173 0.84 -16.42 12.47
N LYS A 174 0.59 -16.81 11.24
CA LYS A 174 1.59 -17.44 10.36
C LYS A 174 1.77 -16.58 9.11
N MET A 175 2.83 -15.80 9.10
CA MET A 175 3.29 -15.14 7.87
C MET A 175 4.39 -15.97 7.22
N HIS A 176 4.38 -16.02 5.90
CA HIS A 176 5.41 -16.72 5.15
C HIS A 176 5.85 -15.88 3.95
N GLY A 177 7.15 -15.97 3.61
CA GLY A 177 7.70 -15.36 2.43
C GLY A 177 8.49 -16.39 1.63
N ALA A 178 8.25 -16.47 0.32
CA ALA A 178 8.94 -17.43 -0.55
C ALA A 178 9.34 -16.81 -1.89
N THR A 179 10.51 -17.21 -2.40
CA THR A 179 10.85 -16.99 -3.81
C THR A 179 9.90 -17.83 -4.66
N VAL A 180 9.11 -17.18 -5.51
CA VAL A 180 8.23 -17.86 -6.45
C VAL A 180 9.03 -18.30 -7.66
N ARG A 181 9.78 -17.36 -8.26
CA ARG A 181 10.61 -17.64 -9.43
C ARG A 181 11.83 -16.71 -9.51
N VAL A 182 12.86 -17.21 -10.17
CA VAL A 182 14.03 -16.45 -10.59
C VAL A 182 14.11 -16.54 -12.11
N TYR A 183 14.07 -15.37 -12.78
CA TYR A 183 14.22 -15.25 -14.22
C TYR A 183 15.63 -14.76 -14.52
N SER A 184 16.35 -15.47 -15.39
CA SER A 184 17.68 -15.05 -15.81
C SER A 184 17.61 -13.81 -16.74
N PRO A 185 18.70 -13.04 -16.89
CA PRO A 185 18.74 -11.95 -17.86
C PRO A 185 18.47 -12.39 -19.30
N GLU A 186 18.84 -13.62 -19.65
CA GLU A 186 18.62 -14.26 -20.95
C GLU A 186 17.12 -14.49 -21.21
N GLU A 187 16.43 -15.13 -20.24
CA GLU A 187 14.98 -15.33 -20.28
C GLU A 187 14.24 -13.99 -20.43
N LEU A 188 14.62 -12.98 -19.62
CA LEU A 188 14.00 -11.66 -19.68
C LEU A 188 14.17 -10.94 -21.03
N ARG A 189 15.33 -11.09 -21.67
CA ARG A 189 15.55 -10.52 -23.01
C ARG A 189 14.70 -11.20 -24.10
N ALA A 190 14.41 -12.48 -23.95
CA ALA A 190 13.60 -13.23 -24.89
C ALA A 190 12.09 -12.91 -24.81
N MET A 191 11.63 -12.39 -23.65
CA MET A 191 10.22 -12.04 -23.43
C MET A 191 9.93 -10.58 -23.81
N SER A 192 8.70 -10.28 -24.21
CA SER A 192 8.18 -8.93 -24.31
C SER A 192 7.96 -8.31 -22.92
N PRO A 193 7.93 -6.98 -22.78
CA PRO A 193 7.55 -6.33 -21.51
C PRO A 193 6.17 -6.75 -20.99
N GLN A 194 5.25 -7.04 -21.90
CA GLN A 194 3.90 -7.51 -21.52
C GLN A 194 3.96 -8.90 -20.92
N GLU A 195 4.65 -9.86 -21.52
CA GLU A 195 4.84 -11.21 -20.98
C GLU A 195 5.52 -11.18 -19.62
N ILE A 196 6.54 -10.34 -19.45
CA ILE A 196 7.21 -10.16 -18.15
C ILE A 196 6.22 -9.64 -17.10
N ASN A 197 5.38 -8.64 -17.45
CA ASN A 197 4.37 -8.11 -16.54
C ASN A 197 3.35 -9.16 -16.13
N GLU A 198 2.85 -9.96 -17.09
CA GLU A 198 1.92 -11.06 -16.84
C GLU A 198 2.53 -12.12 -15.89
N ARG A 199 3.83 -12.42 -16.07
CA ARG A 199 4.55 -13.33 -15.15
C ARG A 199 4.66 -12.76 -13.74
N ILE A 200 5.04 -11.49 -13.60
CA ILE A 200 5.12 -10.82 -12.30
C ILE A 200 3.75 -10.83 -11.61
N VAL A 201 2.68 -10.47 -12.33
CA VAL A 201 1.31 -10.49 -11.81
C VAL A 201 0.93 -11.89 -11.34
N SER A 202 1.14 -12.91 -12.15
CA SER A 202 0.82 -14.30 -11.83
C SER A 202 1.61 -14.81 -10.61
N ASP A 203 2.91 -14.53 -10.55
CA ASP A 203 3.79 -14.98 -9.47
C ASP A 203 3.41 -14.33 -8.13
N LEU A 204 3.05 -13.04 -8.15
CA LEU A 204 2.82 -12.27 -6.93
C LEU A 204 1.35 -12.18 -6.52
N HIS A 205 0.41 -12.62 -7.38
CA HIS A 205 -1.01 -12.58 -7.05
C HIS A 205 -1.30 -13.33 -5.75
N GLU A 206 -1.97 -12.66 -4.84
CA GLU A 206 -2.43 -13.18 -3.57
C GLU A 206 -3.88 -12.73 -3.35
N ASP A 207 -4.75 -13.67 -3.05
CA ASP A 207 -6.03 -13.42 -2.42
C ASP A 207 -5.98 -14.03 -1.02
N ALA A 208 -5.89 -13.17 -0.02
CA ALA A 208 -5.72 -13.57 1.37
C ALA A 208 -6.91 -14.40 1.87
N TYR A 209 -8.13 -14.09 1.44
CA TYR A 209 -9.33 -14.82 1.86
C TYR A 209 -9.45 -16.19 1.20
N GLU A 210 -9.09 -16.33 -0.08
CA GLU A 210 -9.04 -17.65 -0.72
C GLU A 210 -8.00 -18.55 -0.08
N ARG A 211 -6.82 -18.00 0.23
CA ARG A 211 -5.79 -18.74 0.98
C ARG A 211 -6.31 -19.16 2.35
N GLN A 212 -6.98 -18.26 3.06
CA GLN A 212 -7.48 -18.49 4.41
C GLN A 212 -8.58 -19.56 4.43
N ARG A 213 -9.43 -19.65 3.38
CA ARG A 213 -10.40 -20.72 3.23
C ARG A 213 -9.74 -22.09 3.03
N LYS A 214 -8.65 -22.12 2.22
CA LYS A 214 -7.92 -23.36 1.93
C LYS A 214 -7.06 -23.84 3.11
N ASN A 215 -6.42 -22.89 3.80
CA ASN A 215 -5.48 -23.16 4.90
C ASN A 215 -5.75 -22.19 6.06
N PRO A 216 -6.75 -22.45 6.92
CA PRO A 216 -7.15 -21.57 7.99
C PRO A 216 -6.01 -21.33 9.00
N VAL A 217 -5.74 -20.07 9.28
CA VAL A 217 -4.77 -19.61 10.30
C VAL A 217 -5.45 -18.62 11.22
N ARG A 218 -5.19 -18.72 12.52
CA ARG A 218 -5.64 -17.72 13.47
C ARG A 218 -4.58 -16.63 13.62
N PHE A 219 -5.01 -15.38 13.60
CA PHE A 219 -4.20 -14.17 13.82
C PHE A 219 -4.64 -13.54 15.14
N GLU A 220 -3.90 -13.85 16.20
CA GLU A 220 -4.25 -13.45 17.56
C GLU A 220 -3.79 -12.02 17.85
N GLY A 221 -4.69 -11.24 18.44
CA GLY A 221 -4.46 -9.85 18.80
C GLY A 221 -5.58 -9.32 19.69
N LYS A 222 -5.50 -8.05 20.04
CA LYS A 222 -6.54 -7.32 20.78
C LYS A 222 -7.25 -6.38 19.83
N ALA A 223 -8.55 -6.14 20.09
CA ALA A 223 -9.35 -5.16 19.37
C ALA A 223 -9.26 -5.36 17.84
N LEU A 224 -9.62 -6.57 17.38
CA LEU A 224 -9.39 -7.01 15.99
C LEU A 224 -10.21 -6.22 14.98
N ALA A 225 -11.34 -5.61 15.36
CA ALA A 225 -12.15 -4.79 14.48
C ALA A 225 -11.84 -3.29 14.58
N GLU A 226 -10.99 -2.86 15.50
CA GLU A 226 -10.76 -1.44 15.79
C GLU A 226 -10.30 -0.68 14.54
N HIS A 227 -10.96 0.47 14.27
CA HIS A 227 -10.76 1.33 13.10
C HIS A 227 -11.22 0.77 11.75
N MET A 228 -12.11 -0.22 11.73
CA MET A 228 -12.64 -0.79 10.50
C MET A 228 -13.47 0.21 9.68
N GLU A 229 -13.92 1.30 10.27
CA GLU A 229 -14.57 2.45 9.62
C GLU A 229 -13.67 3.12 8.56
N ARG A 230 -12.36 2.93 8.62
CA ARG A 230 -11.42 3.37 7.58
C ARG A 230 -11.60 2.63 6.26
N LEU A 231 -12.23 1.46 6.30
CA LEU A 231 -12.50 0.62 5.14
C LEU A 231 -14.01 0.54 4.85
N LEU A 232 -14.84 0.34 5.90
CA LEU A 232 -16.27 0.15 5.77
C LEU A 232 -17.01 1.46 6.08
N PHE A 233 -17.65 2.05 5.09
CA PHE A 233 -18.39 3.31 5.27
C PHE A 233 -19.90 3.16 5.03
N LEU A 234 -20.36 2.06 4.43
CA LEU A 234 -21.75 1.82 4.06
C LEU A 234 -22.31 0.63 4.81
N CYS A 235 -23.39 0.83 5.56
CA CYS A 235 -24.08 -0.26 6.24
C CYS A 235 -24.89 -1.09 5.23
N PRO A 236 -24.69 -2.41 5.13
CA PRO A 236 -25.39 -3.22 4.11
C PRO A 236 -26.87 -3.43 4.42
N ARG A 237 -27.30 -3.24 5.70
CA ARG A 237 -28.69 -3.43 6.12
C ARG A 237 -29.55 -2.20 5.88
N CYS A 238 -29.06 -0.99 6.18
CA CYS A 238 -29.85 0.23 6.07
C CYS A 238 -29.38 1.19 4.99
N GLY A 239 -28.32 0.89 4.25
CA GLY A 239 -27.77 1.73 3.17
C GLY A 239 -27.19 3.08 3.64
N ARG A 240 -27.07 3.32 4.96
CA ARG A 240 -26.58 4.60 5.49
C ARG A 240 -25.08 4.63 5.57
N MET A 241 -24.50 5.75 5.13
CA MET A 241 -23.07 6.03 5.23
C MET A 241 -22.67 6.47 6.64
N HIS A 242 -21.42 6.22 7.02
CA HIS A 242 -20.78 6.68 8.27
C HIS A 242 -21.53 6.29 9.55
N THR A 243 -22.29 5.18 9.51
CA THR A 243 -23.06 4.69 10.65
C THR A 243 -22.46 3.47 11.33
N LEU A 244 -21.40 2.90 10.74
CA LEU A 244 -20.66 1.79 11.32
C LEU A 244 -19.63 2.32 12.33
N GLN A 245 -19.55 1.69 13.49
CA GLN A 245 -18.57 2.00 14.54
C GLN A 245 -17.97 0.70 15.05
N SER A 246 -16.64 0.66 15.08
CA SER A 246 -15.89 -0.47 15.63
C SER A 246 -15.53 -0.25 17.10
N ARG A 247 -15.60 -1.34 17.85
CA ARG A 247 -15.09 -1.40 19.22
C ARG A 247 -14.64 -2.82 19.51
N ASP A 248 -13.42 -2.97 19.97
CA ASP A 248 -12.80 -4.26 20.24
C ASP A 248 -12.86 -5.18 18.98
N ASP A 249 -13.57 -6.28 19.04
CA ASP A 249 -13.74 -7.23 17.94
C ASP A 249 -15.08 -7.06 17.19
N THR A 250 -15.88 -6.04 17.54
CA THR A 250 -17.25 -5.87 17.04
C THR A 250 -17.41 -4.58 16.27
N VAL A 251 -18.18 -4.62 15.21
CA VAL A 251 -18.66 -3.44 14.47
C VAL A 251 -20.17 -3.36 14.56
N ARG A 252 -20.70 -2.17 14.86
CA ARG A 252 -22.14 -1.94 14.99
C ARG A 252 -22.57 -0.71 14.20
N CYS A 253 -23.69 -0.81 13.52
CA CYS A 253 -24.40 0.34 12.95
C CYS A 253 -25.25 0.99 14.05
N TRP A 254 -24.90 2.22 14.44
CA TRP A 254 -25.68 2.95 15.46
C TRP A 254 -27.08 3.35 14.99
N LYS A 255 -27.35 3.32 13.65
CA LYS A 255 -28.63 3.72 13.09
C LYS A 255 -29.67 2.60 13.10
N CYS A 256 -29.31 1.37 12.70
CA CYS A 256 -30.25 0.26 12.56
C CYS A 256 -29.97 -0.93 13.48
N GLY A 257 -28.92 -0.86 14.30
CA GLY A 257 -28.54 -1.93 15.23
C GLY A 257 -27.85 -3.13 14.59
N PHE A 258 -27.67 -3.17 13.25
CA PHE A 258 -26.87 -4.21 12.59
C PHE A 258 -25.48 -4.32 13.22
N SER A 259 -25.03 -5.54 13.51
CA SER A 259 -23.72 -5.76 14.13
C SER A 259 -23.11 -7.09 13.72
N PHE A 260 -21.79 -7.13 13.73
CA PHE A 260 -21.01 -8.34 13.46
C PHE A 260 -19.68 -8.32 14.23
N ARG A 261 -19.04 -9.49 14.33
CA ARG A 261 -17.71 -9.66 14.91
C ARG A 261 -16.69 -9.98 13.84
N TYR A 262 -15.49 -9.42 13.99
CA TYR A 262 -14.32 -9.81 13.21
C TYR A 262 -13.57 -10.90 13.97
N LEU A 263 -13.43 -12.07 13.35
CA LEU A 263 -12.82 -13.24 13.97
C LEU A 263 -11.29 -13.24 13.82
N PRO A 264 -10.54 -13.95 14.67
CA PRO A 264 -9.10 -14.15 14.51
C PRO A 264 -8.70 -14.79 13.16
N THR A 265 -9.64 -15.45 12.50
CA THR A 265 -9.45 -15.99 11.15
C THR A 265 -9.59 -14.95 10.04
N GLY A 266 -9.96 -13.70 10.36
CA GLY A 266 -10.22 -12.64 9.39
C GLY A 266 -11.62 -12.65 8.78
N PHE A 267 -12.41 -13.69 9.05
CA PHE A 267 -13.80 -13.76 8.62
C PHE A 267 -14.73 -12.99 9.56
N LEU A 268 -15.91 -12.66 9.06
CA LEU A 268 -16.94 -11.95 9.78
C LEU A 268 -17.99 -12.95 10.29
N SER A 269 -18.55 -12.69 11.46
CA SER A 269 -19.60 -13.51 12.06
C SER A 269 -20.67 -12.61 12.67
N GLY A 270 -21.92 -12.85 12.33
CA GLY A 270 -23.08 -12.08 12.81
C GLY A 270 -24.38 -12.65 12.28
N GLU A 271 -25.49 -12.20 12.86
CA GLU A 271 -26.82 -12.53 12.39
C GLU A 271 -27.15 -11.68 11.14
N ASP A 272 -27.68 -12.31 10.10
CA ASP A 272 -28.05 -11.68 8.82
C ASP A 272 -26.91 -10.90 8.14
N ILE A 273 -25.65 -11.32 8.32
CA ILE A 273 -24.53 -10.69 7.67
C ILE A 273 -24.45 -11.12 6.19
N PRO A 274 -24.52 -10.18 5.21
CA PRO A 274 -24.51 -10.54 3.80
C PRO A 274 -23.12 -10.91 3.25
N PHE A 275 -22.07 -10.58 3.98
CA PHE A 275 -20.67 -10.85 3.61
C PHE A 275 -19.94 -11.53 4.76
N ASP A 276 -19.28 -12.63 4.51
CA ASP A 276 -18.46 -13.33 5.51
C ASP A 276 -17.01 -12.80 5.59
N ASN A 277 -16.66 -11.81 4.73
CA ASN A 277 -15.30 -11.27 4.63
C ASN A 277 -15.28 -9.82 4.11
N LEU A 278 -14.18 -9.10 4.38
CA LEU A 278 -14.03 -7.70 3.99
C LEU A 278 -13.78 -7.51 2.48
N ARG A 279 -13.20 -8.49 1.79
CA ARG A 279 -12.98 -8.43 0.32
C ARG A 279 -14.31 -8.29 -0.42
N ASP A 280 -15.27 -9.16 -0.10
CA ASP A 280 -16.55 -9.17 -0.80
C ASP A 280 -17.41 -7.95 -0.39
N TRP A 281 -17.31 -7.52 0.88
CA TRP A 281 -17.94 -6.28 1.33
C TRP A 281 -17.38 -5.04 0.61
N THR A 282 -16.06 -4.90 0.52
CA THR A 282 -15.46 -3.76 -0.19
C THR A 282 -15.74 -3.78 -1.68
N ARG A 283 -15.83 -4.96 -2.30
CA ARG A 283 -16.26 -5.11 -3.70
C ARG A 283 -17.69 -4.58 -3.90
N TRP A 284 -18.61 -4.95 -3.01
CA TRP A 284 -19.96 -4.41 -3.04
C TRP A 284 -19.97 -2.89 -2.83
N GLN A 285 -19.24 -2.37 -1.87
CA GLN A 285 -19.12 -0.92 -1.64
C GLN A 285 -18.56 -0.19 -2.87
N LYS A 286 -17.59 -0.75 -3.58
CA LYS A 286 -17.05 -0.16 -4.82
C LYS A 286 -18.16 -0.06 -5.89
N GLY A 287 -19.01 -1.06 -6.04
CA GLY A 287 -20.18 -1.01 -6.92
C GLY A 287 -21.19 0.08 -6.51
N GLU A 288 -21.45 0.22 -5.22
CA GLU A 288 -22.33 1.28 -4.71
C GLU A 288 -21.77 2.68 -4.92
N ILE A 289 -20.44 2.86 -4.81
CA ILE A 289 -19.78 4.14 -5.12
C ILE A 289 -20.00 4.51 -6.59
N VAL A 290 -19.80 3.56 -7.52
CA VAL A 290 -20.02 3.77 -8.95
C VAL A 290 -21.47 4.20 -9.20
N ARG A 291 -22.44 3.45 -8.66
CA ARG A 291 -23.86 3.79 -8.76
C ARG A 291 -24.16 5.20 -8.24
N LEU A 292 -23.63 5.57 -7.08
CA LEU A 292 -23.80 6.91 -6.49
C LEU A 292 -23.20 8.01 -7.37
N CYS A 293 -22.06 7.77 -8.00
CA CYS A 293 -21.47 8.71 -8.95
C CYS A 293 -22.31 8.88 -10.21
N ASP A 294 -22.89 7.80 -10.74
CA ASP A 294 -23.70 7.82 -11.95
C ASP A 294 -25.06 8.48 -11.73
N GLU A 295 -25.67 8.27 -10.55
CA GLU A 295 -26.96 8.84 -10.13
C GLU A 295 -26.83 10.26 -9.54
N ALA A 296 -25.61 10.77 -9.36
CA ALA A 296 -25.41 12.08 -8.75
C ALA A 296 -25.90 13.21 -9.66
N ASP A 297 -26.81 14.02 -9.11
CA ASP A 297 -27.24 15.32 -9.66
C ASP A 297 -26.32 16.42 -9.13
N ASP A 298 -26.87 17.61 -8.88
CA ASP A 298 -26.15 18.75 -8.29
C ASP A 298 -25.84 18.63 -6.79
N LYS A 299 -26.15 17.47 -6.17
CA LYS A 299 -25.88 17.20 -4.76
C LYS A 299 -24.52 16.54 -4.57
N PRO A 300 -23.88 16.75 -3.40
CA PRO A 300 -22.63 16.03 -3.14
C PRO A 300 -22.87 14.52 -3.01
N ILE A 301 -22.01 13.74 -3.68
CA ILE A 301 -21.95 12.26 -3.59
C ILE A 301 -21.51 11.87 -2.18
N PHE A 302 -20.48 12.56 -1.67
CA PHE A 302 -19.96 12.39 -0.32
C PHE A 302 -19.77 13.74 0.37
N THR A 303 -19.98 13.76 1.68
CA THR A 303 -19.61 14.87 2.56
C THR A 303 -18.89 14.29 3.77
N ASP A 304 -17.65 14.76 4.00
CA ASP A 304 -16.91 14.49 5.23
C ASP A 304 -16.67 15.82 5.96
N THR A 305 -17.05 15.85 7.23
CA THR A 305 -16.94 17.04 8.08
C THR A 305 -15.64 17.04 8.87
N ASP A 306 -15.23 18.19 9.40
CA ASP A 306 -14.04 18.34 10.25
C ASP A 306 -12.75 17.84 9.60
N VAL A 307 -12.57 18.16 8.32
CA VAL A 307 -11.32 17.90 7.63
C VAL A 307 -10.39 19.10 7.70
N ARG A 308 -9.10 18.82 7.85
CA ARG A 308 -8.01 19.79 7.71
C ARG A 308 -7.36 19.59 6.35
N VAL A 309 -7.19 20.67 5.60
CA VAL A 309 -6.50 20.67 4.32
C VAL A 309 -5.21 21.49 4.42
N ASP A 310 -4.11 20.87 4.05
CA ASP A 310 -2.81 21.53 3.92
C ASP A 310 -2.35 21.47 2.47
N THR A 311 -1.65 22.52 1.99
CA THR A 311 -0.90 22.47 0.73
C THR A 311 0.54 22.07 0.98
N VAL A 312 1.13 21.28 0.05
CA VAL A 312 2.54 20.89 0.10
C VAL A 312 3.38 22.01 -0.52
N VAL A 313 4.30 22.56 0.26
CA VAL A 313 5.25 23.57 -0.21
C VAL A 313 6.60 22.93 -0.46
N SER A 314 7.11 23.03 -1.69
CA SER A 314 8.41 22.44 -2.05
C SER A 314 9.52 22.92 -1.11
N GLY A 315 10.22 21.97 -0.48
CA GLY A 315 11.34 22.25 0.43
C GLY A 315 10.99 22.64 1.87
N SER A 316 9.73 23.04 2.18
CA SER A 316 9.35 23.62 3.48
C SER A 316 8.23 22.87 4.23
N GLY A 317 7.74 21.74 3.73
CA GLY A 317 6.71 20.96 4.42
C GLY A 317 5.29 21.28 3.94
N THR A 318 4.33 21.42 4.86
CA THR A 318 2.93 21.72 4.53
C THR A 318 2.47 23.03 5.16
N LYS A 319 1.61 23.78 4.45
CA LYS A 319 0.96 25.00 4.92
C LYS A 319 -0.55 24.77 5.02
N LEU A 320 -1.14 25.14 6.14
CA LEU A 320 -2.59 25.07 6.33
C LEU A 320 -3.30 25.91 5.27
N LEU A 321 -4.25 25.29 4.55
CA LEU A 321 -5.15 25.97 3.62
C LEU A 321 -6.50 26.28 4.29
N GLY A 322 -7.10 25.28 4.99
CA GLY A 322 -8.37 25.49 5.68
C GLY A 322 -8.81 24.29 6.52
N ARG A 323 -9.92 24.49 7.24
CA ARG A 323 -10.64 23.46 7.99
C ARG A 323 -12.13 23.59 7.74
N GLY A 324 -12.86 22.49 7.66
CA GLY A 324 -14.31 22.47 7.42
C GLY A 324 -14.75 21.19 6.73
N ASP A 325 -15.73 21.30 5.85
CA ASP A 325 -16.29 20.18 5.12
C ASP A 325 -15.58 19.96 3.80
N MET A 326 -15.35 18.68 3.47
CA MET A 326 -14.96 18.22 2.14
C MET A 326 -16.17 17.59 1.45
N ARG A 327 -16.47 18.02 0.21
CA ARG A 327 -17.62 17.55 -0.55
C ARG A 327 -17.18 17.12 -1.95
N LEU A 328 -17.55 15.90 -2.33
CA LEU A 328 -17.33 15.40 -3.69
C LEU A 328 -18.64 15.54 -4.48
N PHE A 329 -18.58 16.23 -5.60
CA PHE A 329 -19.62 16.32 -6.62
C PHE A 329 -19.19 15.53 -7.86
N ARG A 330 -20.07 15.40 -8.82
CA ARG A 330 -19.77 14.71 -10.08
C ARG A 330 -18.66 15.40 -10.89
N ASP A 331 -18.64 16.72 -10.87
CA ASP A 331 -17.76 17.58 -11.66
C ASP A 331 -16.58 18.17 -10.88
N ARG A 332 -16.62 18.14 -9.55
CA ARG A 332 -15.61 18.78 -8.70
C ARG A 332 -15.47 18.18 -7.31
N LEU A 333 -14.34 18.44 -6.70
CA LEU A 333 -14.08 18.21 -5.28
C LEU A 333 -13.92 19.55 -4.57
N GLU A 334 -14.83 19.87 -3.65
CA GLU A 334 -14.74 21.02 -2.77
C GLU A 334 -13.96 20.68 -1.51
N LEU A 335 -12.92 21.44 -1.26
CA LEU A 335 -12.08 21.39 -0.07
C LEU A 335 -12.20 22.68 0.72
N PRO A 336 -12.01 22.68 2.06
CA PRO A 336 -11.82 23.93 2.80
C PRO A 336 -10.70 24.80 2.20
N GLY A 337 -11.08 25.89 1.54
CA GLY A 337 -10.18 26.82 0.88
C GLY A 337 -9.84 26.54 -0.59
N ALA A 338 -10.41 25.50 -1.22
CA ALA A 338 -10.22 25.25 -2.66
C ALA A 338 -11.40 24.50 -3.27
N SER A 339 -11.62 24.72 -4.58
CA SER A 339 -12.54 23.91 -5.39
C SER A 339 -11.73 23.35 -6.58
N LEU A 340 -11.72 22.03 -6.73
CA LEU A 340 -10.91 21.33 -7.71
C LEU A 340 -11.85 20.67 -8.74
N PRO A 341 -11.88 21.10 -10.01
CA PRO A 341 -12.58 20.37 -11.06
C PRO A 341 -12.09 18.92 -11.10
N ALA A 342 -12.98 17.95 -11.26
CA ALA A 342 -12.62 16.54 -11.25
C ALA A 342 -11.56 16.21 -12.32
N GLY A 343 -11.71 16.80 -13.52
CA GLY A 343 -10.77 16.60 -14.62
C GLY A 343 -9.37 17.19 -14.40
N ASP A 344 -9.20 18.11 -13.47
CA ASP A 344 -7.89 18.69 -13.12
C ASP A 344 -7.12 17.85 -12.09
N ILE A 345 -7.79 16.86 -11.48
CA ILE A 345 -7.18 15.97 -10.48
C ILE A 345 -6.35 14.92 -11.22
N THR A 346 -5.03 15.10 -11.20
CA THR A 346 -4.06 14.23 -11.88
C THR A 346 -3.54 13.09 -11.02
N GLY A 347 -3.78 13.14 -9.72
CA GLY A 347 -3.35 12.09 -8.80
C GLY A 347 -4.07 12.09 -7.47
N VAL A 348 -4.45 10.90 -7.02
CA VAL A 348 -5.02 10.68 -5.68
C VAL A 348 -4.34 9.49 -5.05
N SER A 349 -3.98 9.59 -3.78
CA SER A 349 -3.38 8.46 -3.05
C SER A 349 -3.63 8.57 -1.56
N LEU A 350 -3.60 7.44 -0.86
CA LEU A 350 -3.69 7.42 0.59
C LEU A 350 -2.32 7.14 1.21
N MET A 351 -1.97 7.92 2.23
CA MET A 351 -0.83 7.66 3.08
C MET A 351 -1.26 7.34 4.50
N GLY A 352 -0.55 6.37 5.10
CA GLY A 352 -0.99 5.87 6.40
C GLY A 352 -2.39 5.27 6.32
N PRO A 353 -3.15 5.35 7.41
CA PRO A 353 -4.48 4.76 7.48
C PRO A 353 -5.59 5.63 6.87
N GLN A 354 -5.42 6.96 6.73
CA GLN A 354 -6.51 7.84 6.29
C GLN A 354 -6.10 9.22 5.75
N ASP A 355 -4.82 9.53 5.55
CA ASP A 355 -4.40 10.80 4.96
C ASP A 355 -4.57 10.75 3.44
N LEU A 356 -5.43 11.61 2.87
CA LEU A 356 -5.69 11.68 1.44
C LEU A 356 -4.78 12.73 0.80
N TYR A 357 -4.00 12.31 -0.18
CA TYR A 357 -3.14 13.16 -0.99
C TYR A 357 -3.77 13.36 -2.36
N ILE A 358 -3.90 14.61 -2.78
CA ILE A 358 -4.52 15.00 -4.05
C ILE A 358 -3.54 15.88 -4.80
N SER A 359 -3.36 15.60 -6.09
CA SER A 359 -2.59 16.45 -7.02
C SER A 359 -3.54 17.03 -8.04
N ALA A 360 -3.56 18.35 -8.17
CA ALA A 360 -4.32 19.06 -9.19
C ALA A 360 -3.44 20.19 -9.77
N GLY A 361 -3.14 20.11 -11.07
CA GLY A 361 -2.10 20.91 -11.69
C GLY A 361 -0.76 20.77 -10.96
N ASP A 362 -0.12 21.88 -10.65
CA ASP A 362 1.16 21.93 -9.90
C ASP A 362 0.98 21.95 -8.37
N THR A 363 -0.28 21.91 -7.89
CA THR A 363 -0.58 22.00 -6.47
C THR A 363 -0.87 20.61 -5.88
N HIS A 364 -0.29 20.35 -4.71
CA HIS A 364 -0.52 19.12 -3.97
C HIS A 364 -1.18 19.44 -2.64
N TYR A 365 -2.28 18.72 -2.36
CA TYR A 365 -3.08 18.88 -1.16
C TYR A 365 -2.95 17.65 -0.27
N VAL A 366 -3.00 17.86 1.04
CA VAL A 366 -3.07 16.79 2.03
C VAL A 366 -4.31 17.02 2.87
N VAL A 367 -5.24 16.07 2.81
CA VAL A 367 -6.48 16.10 3.58
C VAL A 367 -6.34 15.14 4.75
N ARG A 368 -6.57 15.64 5.95
CA ARG A 368 -6.58 14.87 7.20
C ARG A 368 -7.91 15.08 7.92
N SER A 369 -8.47 14.02 8.46
CA SER A 369 -9.67 14.09 9.28
C SER A 369 -9.33 13.99 10.76
N GLY A 370 -10.00 14.76 11.60
CA GLY A 370 -9.97 14.63 13.05
C GLY A 370 -10.72 13.41 13.57
N THR A 371 -11.59 12.85 12.74
CA THR A 371 -12.39 11.65 13.05
C THR A 371 -11.98 10.48 12.13
N VAL A 372 -12.37 9.26 12.51
CA VAL A 372 -12.07 8.08 11.68
C VAL A 372 -13.08 8.02 10.52
N HIS A 373 -12.58 8.17 9.29
CA HIS A 373 -13.37 8.12 8.07
C HIS A 373 -12.76 7.19 7.02
N CYS A 374 -13.61 6.64 6.15
CA CYS A 374 -13.20 5.90 4.98
C CYS A 374 -12.78 6.84 3.85
N MET A 375 -11.49 7.13 3.73
CA MET A 375 -10.97 7.92 2.61
C MET A 375 -10.77 7.10 1.33
N VAL A 376 -10.85 5.77 1.41
CA VAL A 376 -10.76 4.86 0.24
C VAL A 376 -11.89 5.13 -0.76
N LYS A 377 -13.08 5.56 -0.30
CA LYS A 377 -14.19 5.91 -1.17
C LYS A 377 -13.86 6.98 -2.21
N TYR A 378 -12.99 7.95 -1.86
CA TYR A 378 -12.55 9.01 -2.78
C TYR A 378 -11.64 8.49 -3.89
N LEU A 379 -10.80 7.48 -3.62
CA LEU A 379 -9.99 6.84 -4.65
C LEU A 379 -10.88 6.21 -5.72
N THR A 380 -11.88 5.42 -5.29
CA THR A 380 -12.80 4.73 -6.20
C THR A 380 -13.67 5.74 -6.97
N ALA A 381 -14.25 6.72 -6.29
CA ALA A 381 -15.14 7.70 -6.92
C ALA A 381 -14.40 8.58 -7.93
N LEU A 382 -13.24 9.15 -7.57
CA LEU A 382 -12.46 9.98 -8.48
C LEU A 382 -11.87 9.18 -9.64
N SER A 383 -11.48 7.91 -9.42
CA SER A 383 -11.10 7.03 -10.53
C SER A 383 -12.25 6.84 -11.53
N HIS A 384 -13.46 6.57 -11.05
CA HIS A 384 -14.63 6.41 -11.91
C HIS A 384 -15.00 7.70 -12.66
N LEU A 385 -15.07 8.84 -11.96
CA LEU A 385 -15.41 10.15 -12.53
C LEU A 385 -14.39 10.64 -13.57
N ASN A 386 -13.13 10.21 -13.47
CA ASN A 386 -12.05 10.55 -14.41
C ASN A 386 -11.79 9.45 -15.45
N GLY A 387 -12.81 8.69 -15.84
CA GLY A 387 -12.74 7.72 -16.94
C GLY A 387 -11.86 6.50 -16.66
N GLY A 388 -11.75 6.07 -15.40
CA GLY A 388 -11.01 4.88 -15.01
C GLY A 388 -9.50 5.12 -14.81
N VAL A 389 -9.09 6.37 -14.62
CA VAL A 389 -7.69 6.67 -14.26
C VAL A 389 -7.36 6.00 -12.93
N HIS A 390 -6.41 5.05 -12.94
CA HIS A 390 -5.97 4.39 -11.72
C HIS A 390 -5.16 5.36 -10.86
N TYR A 391 -5.79 5.84 -9.81
CA TYR A 391 -5.10 6.53 -8.73
C TYR A 391 -4.47 5.49 -7.80
N GLY A 392 -3.24 5.74 -7.33
CA GLY A 392 -2.51 4.79 -6.50
C GLY A 392 -3.29 4.39 -5.24
N GLU A 393 -3.85 3.20 -5.27
CA GLU A 393 -4.45 2.55 -4.11
C GLU A 393 -3.44 2.27 -2.99
#